data_8f9120cec2980df4def10b167af89a83
#
_entry.id   8f9120cec2980df4def10b167af89a83
#
_cell.length_a   1.000
_cell.length_b   1.000
_cell.length_c   1.000
_cell.angle_alpha   90.00
_cell.angle_beta   90.00
_cell.angle_gamma   90.00
#
_symmetry.space_group_name_H-M   'P 1'
#
loop_
_entity.id
_entity.type
_entity.pdbx_description
1 polymer ?
#
loop_
_entity_poly.entity_id
_entity_poly.type
_entity_poly.pdbx_seq_one_letter_code
_entity_poly.pdbx_strand_id
1 'polypeptide(L)'
;MNLLEQKEYRPNVAVIIVNLSGKVLWCQRKQHDGWQFPQGGIDKGETPVEAALRETKEEVGLDEHDIEIVYESQQWFRYKVPKEKRTGYFTKKIFFGQKQKWFLARLLSDENKIDLNAYRPIEFDKWVWANYWHPINAVVSFKKETYRQALLSILPEYNKLTKKL
;
A
#
# COMPACT_ATOMS: atom_id res chain seq x y z
N MET A 1 -0.50 -15.91 16.74
CA MET A 1 -0.48 -16.22 15.29
C MET A 1 0.07 -17.63 15.11
N ASN A 2 -0.71 -18.50 14.46
CA ASN A 2 -0.33 -19.90 14.27
C ASN A 2 0.86 -19.98 13.28
N LEU A 3 1.84 -20.88 13.56
CA LEU A 3 3.00 -21.11 12.68
C LEU A 3 2.62 -21.49 11.24
N LEU A 4 1.45 -22.12 11.04
CA LEU A 4 0.89 -22.44 9.72
C LEU A 4 0.44 -21.17 8.98
N GLU A 5 -0.12 -20.17 9.67
CA GLU A 5 -0.53 -18.90 9.09
C GLU A 5 0.66 -18.04 8.65
N GLN A 6 1.82 -18.18 9.30
CA GLN A 6 3.05 -17.48 8.88
C GLN A 6 3.60 -17.99 7.55
N LYS A 7 3.34 -19.26 7.22
CA LYS A 7 3.78 -19.89 5.96
C LYS A 7 2.82 -19.65 4.78
N GLU A 8 1.58 -19.24 5.04
CA GLU A 8 0.56 -19.07 3.99
C GLU A 8 0.50 -17.66 3.41
N TYR A 9 0.93 -16.65 4.17
CA TYR A 9 0.80 -15.24 3.80
C TYR A 9 2.15 -14.53 3.80
N ARG A 10 2.50 -13.93 2.64
CA ARG A 10 3.70 -13.11 2.51
C ARG A 10 3.50 -11.80 3.29
N PRO A 11 4.43 -11.43 4.20
CA PRO A 11 4.39 -10.12 4.85
C PRO A 11 4.58 -8.98 3.83
N ASN A 12 3.76 -7.97 3.94
CA ASN A 12 3.69 -6.86 2.99
C ASN A 12 3.27 -5.58 3.72
N VAL A 13 3.53 -4.43 3.12
CA VAL A 13 3.09 -3.12 3.58
C VAL A 13 2.25 -2.43 2.51
N ALA A 14 1.31 -1.58 2.93
CA ALA A 14 0.57 -0.68 2.05
C ALA A 14 0.58 0.72 2.66
N VAL A 15 0.71 1.75 1.81
CA VAL A 15 0.86 3.14 2.27
C VAL A 15 -0.20 4.03 1.65
N ILE A 16 -1.01 4.66 2.51
CA ILE A 16 -1.98 5.68 2.12
C ILE A 16 -1.30 7.05 2.27
N ILE A 17 -0.97 7.69 1.15
CA ILE A 17 -0.34 9.03 1.16
C ILE A 17 -1.44 10.08 0.93
N VAL A 18 -1.55 11.03 1.86
CA VAL A 18 -2.59 12.08 1.86
C VAL A 18 -1.96 13.43 1.52
N ASN A 19 -2.54 14.14 0.56
CA ASN A 19 -2.14 15.51 0.22
C ASN A 19 -2.85 16.58 1.07
N LEU A 20 -2.50 17.85 0.86
CA LEU A 20 -3.08 18.98 1.60
C LEU A 20 -4.60 19.15 1.41
N SER A 21 -5.16 18.58 0.35
CA SER A 21 -6.62 18.60 0.10
C SER A 21 -7.34 17.39 0.70
N GLY A 22 -6.65 16.54 1.46
CA GLY A 22 -7.23 15.33 2.05
C GLY A 22 -7.45 14.19 1.05
N LYS A 23 -6.93 14.29 -0.16
CA LYS A 23 -6.99 13.24 -1.18
C LYS A 23 -5.89 12.22 -0.97
N VAL A 24 -6.13 10.97 -1.41
CA VAL A 24 -5.18 9.87 -1.31
C VAL A 24 -4.52 9.57 -2.65
N LEU A 25 -3.24 9.25 -2.64
CA LEU A 25 -2.49 8.86 -3.83
C LEU A 25 -2.94 7.47 -4.29
N TRP A 26 -3.46 7.39 -5.50
CA TRP A 26 -3.99 6.18 -6.10
C TRP A 26 -3.29 5.88 -7.41
N CYS A 27 -2.72 4.67 -7.56
CA CYS A 27 -1.77 4.36 -8.63
C CYS A 27 -2.26 3.20 -9.50
N GLN A 28 -2.10 3.33 -10.82
CA GLN A 28 -2.38 2.28 -11.80
C GLN A 28 -1.15 1.41 -12.01
N ARG A 29 -1.30 0.10 -11.84
CA ARG A 29 -0.22 -0.87 -12.07
C ARG A 29 0.14 -0.97 -13.55
N LYS A 30 1.44 -0.95 -13.82
CA LYS A 30 1.98 -1.18 -15.16
C LYS A 30 1.65 -2.60 -15.63
N GLN A 31 1.21 -2.73 -16.89
CA GLN A 31 0.87 -4.01 -17.54
C GLN A 31 -0.26 -4.81 -16.85
N HIS A 32 -1.01 -4.18 -15.94
CA HIS A 32 -2.16 -4.76 -15.28
C HIS A 32 -3.32 -3.75 -15.26
N ASP A 33 -4.54 -4.23 -15.33
CA ASP A 33 -5.74 -3.38 -15.28
C ASP A 33 -6.09 -2.92 -13.84
N GLY A 34 -5.21 -3.17 -12.88
CA GLY A 34 -5.49 -2.90 -11.47
C GLY A 34 -4.90 -1.58 -10.99
N TRP A 35 -5.64 -0.96 -10.09
CA TRP A 35 -5.19 0.18 -9.29
C TRP A 35 -4.95 -0.23 -7.85
N GLN A 36 -3.96 0.37 -7.21
CA GLN A 36 -3.63 0.09 -5.82
C GLN A 36 -2.91 1.25 -5.14
N PHE A 37 -2.85 1.22 -3.81
CA PHE A 37 -1.89 2.03 -3.06
C PHE A 37 -0.47 1.52 -3.27
N PRO A 38 0.57 2.37 -3.08
CA PRO A 38 1.95 1.91 -2.97
C PRO A 38 2.04 0.78 -1.94
N GLN A 39 2.65 -0.33 -2.34
CA GLN A 39 2.75 -1.53 -1.50
C GLN A 39 3.90 -2.43 -1.94
N GLY A 40 4.43 -3.20 -1.01
CA GLY A 40 5.43 -4.20 -1.36
C GLY A 40 5.80 -5.11 -0.20
N GLY A 41 6.66 -6.09 -0.46
CA GLY A 41 7.08 -7.08 0.52
C GLY A 41 8.00 -6.51 1.58
N ILE A 42 7.95 -7.09 2.77
CA ILE A 42 8.90 -6.81 3.84
C ILE A 42 10.09 -7.75 3.66
N ASP A 43 11.29 -7.21 3.55
CA ASP A 43 12.51 -7.96 3.39
C ASP A 43 12.99 -8.57 4.72
N LYS A 44 13.86 -9.58 4.64
CA LYS A 44 14.41 -10.22 5.83
C LYS A 44 15.19 -9.21 6.68
N GLY A 45 14.80 -9.07 7.94
CA GLY A 45 15.43 -8.15 8.88
C GLY A 45 14.94 -6.70 8.82
N GLU A 46 14.02 -6.41 7.89
CA GLU A 46 13.40 -5.10 7.73
C GLU A 46 12.16 -4.98 8.64
N THR A 47 11.98 -3.83 9.27
CA THR A 47 10.75 -3.51 9.99
C THR A 47 9.66 -3.10 9.00
N PRO A 48 8.36 -3.20 9.38
CA PRO A 48 7.27 -2.74 8.51
C PRO A 48 7.40 -1.26 8.10
N VAL A 49 7.83 -0.37 8.99
CA VAL A 49 8.00 1.06 8.67
C VAL A 49 9.16 1.29 7.68
N GLU A 50 10.26 0.57 7.82
CA GLU A 50 11.38 0.64 6.86
C GLU A 50 10.93 0.16 5.48
N ALA A 51 10.16 -0.95 5.41
CA ALA A 51 9.57 -1.43 4.17
C ALA A 51 8.63 -0.40 3.55
N ALA A 52 7.77 0.24 4.34
CA ALA A 52 6.84 1.27 3.86
C ALA A 52 7.57 2.46 3.23
N LEU A 53 8.65 2.94 3.86
CA LEU A 53 9.47 4.03 3.33
C LEU A 53 10.22 3.62 2.06
N ARG A 54 10.82 2.43 2.04
CA ARG A 54 11.53 1.88 0.88
C ARG A 54 10.60 1.70 -0.32
N GLU A 55 9.48 1.03 -0.14
CA GLU A 55 8.51 0.79 -1.22
C GLU A 55 7.92 2.10 -1.76
N THR A 56 7.62 3.07 -0.90
CA THR A 56 7.16 4.39 -1.33
C THR A 56 8.21 5.10 -2.19
N LYS A 57 9.47 5.03 -1.79
CA LYS A 57 10.57 5.59 -2.57
C LYS A 57 10.74 4.88 -3.92
N GLU A 58 10.74 3.56 -3.93
CA GLU A 58 10.94 2.75 -5.14
C GLU A 58 9.78 2.91 -6.15
N GLU A 59 8.53 2.94 -5.68
CA GLU A 59 7.36 2.94 -6.55
C GLU A 59 6.90 4.32 -7.00
N VAL A 60 7.02 5.34 -6.14
CA VAL A 60 6.50 6.69 -6.42
C VAL A 60 7.52 7.82 -6.24
N GLY A 61 8.77 7.50 -5.95
CA GLY A 61 9.87 8.46 -5.88
C GLY A 61 9.88 9.37 -4.65
N LEU A 62 9.03 9.13 -3.66
CA LEU A 62 8.94 9.92 -2.43
C LEU A 62 9.75 9.26 -1.32
N ASP A 63 10.72 9.97 -0.78
CA ASP A 63 11.54 9.48 0.34
C ASP A 63 11.06 9.99 1.71
N GLU A 64 11.83 9.69 2.75
CA GLU A 64 11.52 10.05 4.14
C GLU A 64 11.45 11.57 4.41
N HIS A 65 11.99 12.40 3.51
CA HIS A 65 11.89 13.86 3.59
C HIS A 65 10.64 14.41 2.90
N ASP A 66 10.04 13.61 2.02
CA ASP A 66 8.87 13.97 1.23
C ASP A 66 7.56 13.58 1.91
N ILE A 67 7.59 12.61 2.82
CA ILE A 67 6.41 12.12 3.54
C ILE A 67 6.67 11.99 5.04
N GLU A 68 5.60 12.09 5.82
CA GLU A 68 5.60 11.78 7.25
C GLU A 68 4.63 10.64 7.52
N ILE A 69 5.13 9.53 8.04
CA ILE A 69 4.29 8.44 8.56
C ILE A 69 3.61 8.93 9.84
N VAL A 70 2.29 9.03 9.83
CA VAL A 70 1.50 9.51 10.99
C VAL A 70 0.80 8.39 11.74
N TYR A 71 0.64 7.22 11.12
CA TYR A 71 0.01 6.06 11.74
C TYR A 71 0.42 4.74 11.09
N GLU A 72 0.58 3.72 11.90
CA GLU A 72 0.75 2.31 11.52
C GLU A 72 -0.41 1.50 12.09
N SER A 73 -1.06 0.66 11.26
CA SER A 73 -2.14 -0.20 11.72
C SER A 73 -1.68 -1.18 12.82
N GLN A 74 -2.47 -1.34 13.86
CA GLN A 74 -2.14 -2.29 14.93
C GLN A 74 -2.22 -3.73 14.45
N GLN A 75 -3.22 -4.03 13.59
CA GLN A 75 -3.46 -5.37 13.09
C GLN A 75 -2.95 -5.56 11.66
N TRP A 76 -2.78 -6.83 11.29
CA TRP A 76 -2.48 -7.25 9.93
C TRP A 76 -3.79 -7.52 9.17
N PHE A 77 -3.88 -7.02 7.95
CA PHE A 77 -5.00 -7.31 7.04
C PHE A 77 -4.55 -8.31 5.97
N ARG A 78 -5.41 -9.27 5.64
CA ARG A 78 -5.04 -10.41 4.78
C ARG A 78 -5.96 -10.52 3.59
N TYR A 79 -5.38 -10.98 2.47
CA TYR A 79 -6.14 -11.45 1.32
C TYR A 79 -5.46 -12.66 0.69
N LYS A 80 -6.25 -13.53 0.06
CA LYS A 80 -5.75 -14.63 -0.76
C LYS A 80 -5.71 -14.20 -2.22
N VAL A 81 -4.62 -14.57 -2.91
CA VAL A 81 -4.53 -14.40 -4.36
C VAL A 81 -5.21 -15.60 -5.03
N PRO A 82 -6.22 -15.38 -5.91
CA PRO A 82 -6.86 -16.46 -6.65
C PRO A 82 -5.82 -17.30 -7.41
N LYS A 83 -6.05 -18.60 -7.49
CA LYS A 83 -5.08 -19.55 -8.10
C LYS A 83 -4.66 -19.14 -9.50
N GLU A 84 -5.62 -18.72 -10.31
CA GLU A 84 -5.42 -18.29 -11.71
C GLU A 84 -4.61 -16.99 -11.87
N LYS A 85 -4.47 -16.22 -10.78
CA LYS A 85 -3.70 -14.95 -10.76
C LYS A 85 -2.37 -15.06 -10.02
N ARG A 86 -2.00 -16.25 -9.58
CA ARG A 86 -0.73 -16.47 -8.85
C ARG A 86 0.44 -16.47 -9.80
N THR A 87 1.41 -15.61 -9.54
CA THR A 87 2.69 -15.51 -10.25
C THR A 87 3.84 -15.39 -9.25
N GLY A 88 5.07 -15.59 -9.67
CA GLY A 88 6.25 -15.39 -8.82
C GLY A 88 6.21 -16.21 -7.52
N TYR A 89 6.24 -15.55 -6.38
CA TYR A 89 6.21 -16.18 -5.05
C TYR A 89 4.96 -17.04 -4.80
N PHE A 90 3.86 -16.76 -5.49
CA PHE A 90 2.60 -17.47 -5.31
C PHE A 90 2.50 -18.73 -6.17
N THR A 91 3.27 -18.85 -7.25
CA THR A 91 3.28 -20.05 -8.13
C THR A 91 4.01 -21.21 -7.50
N LYS A 92 5.04 -20.95 -6.70
CA LYS A 92 5.86 -21.98 -6.05
C LYS A 92 5.19 -22.61 -4.81
N LYS A 93 3.92 -22.36 -4.58
CA LYS A 93 3.14 -22.79 -3.40
C LYS A 93 3.74 -22.35 -2.05
N ILE A 94 4.59 -21.32 -2.04
CA ILE A 94 5.17 -20.77 -0.82
C ILE A 94 4.13 -19.95 -0.07
N PHE A 95 3.38 -19.12 -0.83
CA PHE A 95 2.34 -18.27 -0.26
C PHE A 95 1.04 -18.38 -1.05
N PHE A 96 -0.09 -18.31 -0.35
CA PHE A 96 -1.43 -18.25 -0.96
C PHE A 96 -1.97 -16.84 -1.05
N GLY A 97 -1.39 -15.92 -0.30
CA GLY A 97 -1.83 -14.54 -0.23
C GLY A 97 -0.81 -13.63 0.45
N GLN A 98 -1.27 -12.47 0.84
CA GLN A 98 -0.46 -11.49 1.56
C GLN A 98 -1.14 -11.10 2.87
N LYS A 99 -0.32 -10.77 3.89
CA LYS A 99 -0.73 -10.07 5.10
C LYS A 99 -0.07 -8.71 5.11
N GLN A 100 -0.85 -7.66 5.30
CA GLN A 100 -0.40 -6.29 5.15
C GLN A 100 -0.49 -5.50 6.46
N LYS A 101 0.61 -4.80 6.80
CA LYS A 101 0.58 -3.64 7.68
C LYS A 101 0.28 -2.41 6.84
N TRP A 102 -0.64 -1.59 7.31
CA TRP A 102 -1.07 -0.39 6.62
C TRP A 102 -0.57 0.85 7.32
N PHE A 103 -0.11 1.80 6.52
CA PHE A 103 0.44 3.07 6.98
C PHE A 103 -0.37 4.24 6.43
N LEU A 104 -0.59 5.25 7.27
CA LEU A 104 -1.09 6.55 6.84
C LEU A 104 0.09 7.52 6.84
N ALA A 105 0.31 8.20 5.74
CA ALA A 105 1.37 9.18 5.57
C ALA A 105 0.82 10.50 5.05
N ARG A 106 1.42 11.60 5.50
CA ARG A 106 1.16 12.94 4.99
C ARG A 106 2.23 13.31 3.97
N LEU A 107 1.83 13.85 2.82
CA LEU A 107 2.76 14.44 1.86
C LEU A 107 3.28 15.77 2.43
N LEU A 108 4.60 15.91 2.51
CA LEU A 108 5.30 17.11 2.98
C LEU A 108 5.80 17.97 1.83
N SER A 109 6.25 17.34 0.74
CA SER A 109 6.78 18.01 -0.45
C SER A 109 5.68 18.37 -1.43
N ASP A 110 6.06 19.10 -2.48
CA ASP A 110 5.21 19.33 -3.64
C ASP A 110 4.92 18.02 -4.39
N GLU A 111 3.72 17.89 -4.96
CA GLU A 111 3.33 16.69 -5.72
C GLU A 111 4.19 16.44 -6.95
N ASN A 112 4.90 17.45 -7.46
CA ASN A 112 5.88 17.32 -8.55
C ASN A 112 7.07 16.41 -8.18
N LYS A 113 7.24 16.09 -6.90
CA LYS A 113 8.21 15.10 -6.44
C LYS A 113 7.82 13.67 -6.76
N ILE A 114 6.53 13.41 -7.04
CA ILE A 114 6.07 12.08 -7.42
C ILE A 114 6.67 11.70 -8.77
N ASP A 115 7.51 10.66 -8.78
CA ASP A 115 8.18 10.16 -9.97
C ASP A 115 8.08 8.64 -10.03
N LEU A 116 7.20 8.16 -10.92
CA LEU A 116 6.98 6.72 -11.14
C LEU A 116 8.15 6.05 -11.89
N ASN A 117 9.09 6.84 -12.43
CA ASN A 117 10.22 6.36 -13.22
C ASN A 117 11.56 6.45 -12.48
N ALA A 118 11.56 6.88 -11.21
CA ALA A 118 12.79 7.10 -10.44
C ALA A 118 13.60 5.81 -10.23
N TYR A 119 12.92 4.67 -10.10
CA TYR A 119 13.55 3.37 -9.82
C TYR A 119 13.06 2.27 -10.75
N ARG A 120 13.82 1.20 -10.87
CA ARG A 120 13.49 0.01 -11.67
C ARG A 120 13.30 -1.21 -10.75
N PRO A 121 12.39 -2.14 -11.09
CA PRO A 121 11.40 -2.09 -12.20
C PRO A 121 10.29 -1.05 -11.96
N ILE A 122 9.69 -0.52 -13.05
CA ILE A 122 8.56 0.41 -12.94
C ILE A 122 7.30 -0.37 -12.57
N GLU A 123 6.67 0.00 -11.46
CA GLU A 123 5.46 -0.65 -10.95
C GLU A 123 4.16 0.02 -11.42
N PHE A 124 4.18 1.34 -11.60
CA PHE A 124 3.01 2.13 -11.94
C PHE A 124 3.18 2.91 -13.24
N ASP A 125 2.09 3.05 -14.02
CA ASP A 125 2.03 3.88 -15.22
C ASP A 125 1.44 5.27 -14.96
N LYS A 126 0.53 5.35 -14.00
CA LYS A 126 -0.24 6.56 -13.70
C LYS A 126 -0.51 6.67 -12.22
N TRP A 127 -0.75 7.90 -11.77
CA TRP A 127 -1.29 8.17 -10.45
C TRP A 127 -2.34 9.29 -10.52
N VAL A 128 -3.24 9.31 -9.56
CA VAL A 128 -4.24 10.35 -9.35
C VAL A 128 -4.43 10.62 -7.87
N TRP A 129 -4.93 11.79 -7.54
CA TRP A 129 -5.50 12.06 -6.22
C TRP A 129 -6.96 11.65 -6.20
N ALA A 130 -7.31 10.71 -5.34
CA ALA A 130 -8.65 10.16 -5.21
C ALA A 130 -9.28 10.49 -3.85
N ASN A 131 -10.60 10.41 -3.78
CA ASN A 131 -11.29 10.45 -2.50
C ASN A 131 -10.94 9.23 -1.65
N TYR A 132 -10.93 9.37 -0.33
CA TYR A 132 -10.53 8.33 0.62
C TYR A 132 -11.22 6.98 0.39
N TRP A 133 -12.50 6.97 0.04
CA TRP A 133 -13.29 5.76 -0.17
C TRP A 133 -13.26 5.21 -1.60
N HIS A 134 -12.74 5.98 -2.55
CA HIS A 134 -12.67 5.55 -3.95
C HIS A 134 -11.95 4.19 -4.15
N PRO A 135 -10.83 3.90 -3.46
CA PRO A 135 -10.11 2.64 -3.61
C PRO A 135 -10.93 1.37 -3.39
N ILE A 136 -11.94 1.39 -2.51
CA ILE A 136 -12.78 0.22 -2.25
C ILE A 136 -13.52 -0.24 -3.50
N ASN A 137 -13.96 0.70 -4.34
CA ASN A 137 -14.69 0.39 -5.56
C ASN A 137 -13.79 0.15 -6.78
N ALA A 138 -12.54 0.59 -6.71
CA ALA A 138 -11.60 0.57 -7.85
C ALA A 138 -10.53 -0.53 -7.75
N VAL A 139 -10.28 -1.07 -6.55
CA VAL A 139 -9.30 -2.15 -6.37
C VAL A 139 -9.83 -3.47 -6.93
N VAL A 140 -8.92 -4.37 -7.33
CA VAL A 140 -9.29 -5.72 -7.79
C VAL A 140 -10.14 -6.46 -6.74
N SER A 141 -11.10 -7.25 -7.22
CA SER A 141 -12.14 -7.83 -6.36
C SER A 141 -11.65 -8.61 -5.15
N PHE A 142 -10.57 -9.39 -5.29
CA PHE A 142 -10.05 -10.21 -4.19
C PHE A 142 -9.33 -9.41 -3.09
N LYS A 143 -9.04 -8.12 -3.31
CA LYS A 143 -8.49 -7.20 -2.31
C LYS A 143 -9.57 -6.31 -1.66
N LYS A 144 -10.78 -6.27 -2.21
CA LYS A 144 -11.82 -5.30 -1.83
C LYS A 144 -12.16 -5.33 -0.34
N GLU A 145 -12.38 -6.51 0.22
CA GLU A 145 -12.73 -6.64 1.64
C GLU A 145 -11.56 -6.22 2.55
N THR A 146 -10.33 -6.59 2.20
CA THR A 146 -9.11 -6.17 2.92
C THR A 146 -8.96 -4.65 2.92
N TYR A 147 -9.17 -4.01 1.77
CA TYR A 147 -9.15 -2.55 1.64
C TYR A 147 -10.24 -1.90 2.50
N ARG A 148 -11.46 -2.45 2.47
CA ARG A 148 -12.58 -1.95 3.28
C ARG A 148 -12.23 -2.00 4.78
N GLN A 149 -11.73 -3.11 5.27
CA GLN A 149 -11.35 -3.28 6.67
C GLN A 149 -10.21 -2.34 7.07
N ALA A 150 -9.18 -2.23 6.25
CA ALA A 150 -8.04 -1.35 6.50
C ALA A 150 -8.45 0.12 6.53
N LEU A 151 -9.21 0.60 5.53
CA LEU A 151 -9.68 1.98 5.47
C LEU A 151 -10.62 2.33 6.62
N LEU A 152 -11.51 1.40 7.04
CA LEU A 152 -12.35 1.61 8.24
C LEU A 152 -11.51 1.71 9.52
N SER A 153 -10.48 0.88 9.66
CA SER A 153 -9.58 0.90 10.82
C SER A 153 -8.75 2.18 10.91
N ILE A 154 -8.35 2.75 9.75
CA ILE A 154 -7.50 3.95 9.67
C ILE A 154 -8.32 5.25 9.68
N LEU A 155 -9.62 5.18 9.41
CA LEU A 155 -10.48 6.36 9.30
C LEU A 155 -10.36 7.36 10.46
N PRO A 156 -10.31 6.96 11.75
CA PRO A 156 -10.16 7.91 12.84
C PRO A 156 -8.87 8.74 12.72
N GLU A 157 -7.77 8.12 12.34
CA GLU A 157 -6.48 8.80 12.18
C GLU A 157 -6.44 9.67 10.93
N TYR A 158 -7.06 9.22 9.83
CA TYR A 158 -7.27 10.04 8.64
C TYR A 158 -8.08 11.31 8.95
N ASN A 159 -9.17 11.19 9.71
CA ASN A 159 -9.99 12.33 10.11
C ASN A 159 -9.21 13.31 11.01
N LYS A 160 -8.38 12.81 11.92
CA LYS A 160 -7.50 13.68 12.73
C LYS A 160 -6.48 14.41 11.87
N LEU A 161 -5.89 13.72 10.89
CA LEU A 161 -4.92 14.30 9.97
C LEU A 161 -5.56 15.42 9.13
N THR A 162 -6.70 15.15 8.50
CA THR A 162 -7.36 16.09 7.58
C THR A 162 -7.93 17.33 8.27
N LYS A 163 -8.25 17.26 9.56
CA LYS A 163 -8.63 18.46 10.36
C LYS A 163 -7.48 19.42 10.60
N LYS A 164 -6.23 18.99 10.37
CA LYS A 164 -5.02 19.81 10.57
C LYS A 164 -4.44 20.35 9.26
N LEU A 165 -5.04 19.98 8.12
CA LEU A 165 -4.66 20.45 6.79
C LEU A 165 -5.42 21.74 6.47
#